data_3a612c945ac59768becec1d48ceb6ec1
#
_entry.id   3a612c945ac59768becec1d48ceb6ec1
#
_cell.length_a   1.000
_cell.length_b   1.000
_cell.length_c   1.000
_cell.angle_alpha   90.00
_cell.angle_beta   90.00
_cell.angle_gamma   90.00
#
_symmetry.space_group_name_H-M   'P 1'
#
loop_
_entity.id
_entity.type
_entity.pdbx_description
1 polymer ?
#
loop_
_entity_poly.entity_id
_entity_poly.type
_entity_poly.pdbx_seq_one_letter_code
_entity_poly.pdbx_strand_id
1 'polypeptide(L)'
;ACNNKNIPTLIIPFAVGTTKEIVESLYDKDIFDVSSSITNYLASLLYPNWINFYKGKKMLRLTGKQIFFLELMGLAPEHPWLPNNSFVTKIAVESEKMFSYYQSMKFPVHQLSLTGSLSDDILVEATTNGQEIKKKICQKMNLDPEKPILLCAWPTDQFGSRFVSLEFKNYEQLCRAWAKCLKEIEREGKYSVIIRPHPVTNKEILGKILGQCDLKQFISYDDTIQLITCCDLFVACVSSTLRWAIAKGIPAINYDCYQYGYTDFDAKGVFNVNDFKSFSAVLEELTRDRQKYEGAKQNQQECASAWGILDGNSQKRIVNLINKLVQSESVIDIENKNYDLNILKNSDV
;
A
#
# COMPACT_ATOMS: atom_id res chain seq x y z
N ALA A 1 14.50 5.85 -22.70
CA ALA A 1 14.27 7.01 -23.59
C ALA A 1 14.65 8.31 -22.88
N CYS A 2 14.10 8.64 -21.70
CA CYS A 2 14.37 9.89 -20.99
C CYS A 2 15.86 10.02 -20.61
N ASN A 3 16.46 9.00 -20.01
CA ASN A 3 17.86 9.03 -19.58
C ASN A 3 18.84 9.25 -20.75
N ASN A 4 18.56 8.67 -21.93
CA ASN A 4 19.40 8.87 -23.12
C ASN A 4 19.31 10.30 -23.68
N LYS A 5 18.37 11.09 -23.20
CA LYS A 5 18.18 12.50 -23.56
C LYS A 5 18.47 13.42 -22.37
N ASN A 6 19.03 12.91 -21.29
CA ASN A 6 19.26 13.59 -20.03
C ASN A 6 18.00 14.26 -19.43
N ILE A 7 16.80 13.72 -19.74
CA ILE A 7 15.55 14.23 -19.18
C ILE A 7 15.35 13.63 -17.79
N PRO A 8 15.30 14.44 -16.71
CA PRO A 8 15.10 13.94 -15.38
C PRO A 8 13.72 13.30 -15.23
N THR A 9 13.68 12.27 -14.43
CA THR A 9 12.46 11.49 -14.17
C THR A 9 12.16 11.44 -12.70
N LEU A 10 10.89 11.58 -12.34
CA LEU A 10 10.40 11.49 -10.97
C LEU A 10 9.31 10.42 -10.88
N ILE A 11 9.47 9.47 -9.94
CA ILE A 11 8.39 8.58 -9.54
C ILE A 11 7.69 9.18 -8.32
N ILE A 12 6.37 9.29 -8.39
CA ILE A 12 5.50 9.63 -7.26
C ILE A 12 4.68 8.37 -6.97
N PRO A 13 5.00 7.60 -5.91
CA PRO A 13 4.28 6.37 -5.58
C PRO A 13 2.80 6.64 -5.27
N PHE A 14 1.93 5.80 -5.80
CA PHE A 14 0.49 5.90 -5.54
C PHE A 14 0.10 5.21 -4.23
N ALA A 15 0.74 4.09 -3.92
CA ALA A 15 0.47 3.27 -2.74
C ALA A 15 1.74 2.59 -2.25
N VAL A 16 1.73 2.17 -1.01
CA VAL A 16 2.78 1.30 -0.45
C VAL A 16 2.82 0.01 -1.27
N GLY A 17 3.96 -0.29 -1.86
CA GLY A 17 4.20 -1.51 -2.59
C GLY A 17 5.46 -2.20 -2.06
N THR A 18 5.43 -3.52 -1.96
CA THR A 18 6.56 -4.30 -1.46
C THR A 18 6.97 -5.38 -2.44
N THR A 19 8.20 -5.87 -2.28
CA THR A 19 8.70 -7.03 -3.04
C THR A 19 7.79 -8.24 -2.89
N LYS A 20 7.20 -8.43 -1.70
CA LYS A 20 6.34 -9.56 -1.38
C LYS A 20 5.04 -9.55 -2.19
N GLU A 21 4.42 -8.39 -2.34
CA GLU A 21 3.24 -8.21 -3.18
C GLU A 21 3.54 -8.53 -4.65
N ILE A 22 4.70 -8.10 -5.14
CA ILE A 22 5.14 -8.40 -6.50
C ILE A 22 5.30 -9.92 -6.69
N VAL A 23 6.00 -10.58 -5.77
CA VAL A 23 6.25 -12.04 -5.84
C VAL A 23 4.93 -12.81 -5.81
N GLU A 24 4.03 -12.44 -4.90
CA GLU A 24 2.70 -13.06 -4.76
C GLU A 24 1.89 -12.95 -6.06
N SER A 25 1.93 -11.81 -6.73
CA SER A 25 1.22 -11.58 -7.99
C SER A 25 1.71 -12.46 -9.15
N LEU A 26 2.90 -13.04 -9.02
CA LEU A 26 3.52 -13.90 -10.04
C LEU A 26 3.50 -15.40 -9.67
N TYR A 27 3.22 -15.73 -8.40
CA TYR A 27 3.39 -17.07 -7.82
C TYR A 27 2.67 -18.19 -8.59
N ASP A 28 1.47 -17.95 -9.10
CA ASP A 28 0.68 -18.95 -9.83
C ASP A 28 0.95 -19.00 -11.33
N LYS A 29 1.89 -18.18 -11.79
CA LYS A 29 2.19 -18.11 -13.21
C LYS A 29 3.46 -18.89 -13.49
N ASP A 30 3.31 -20.14 -13.91
CA ASP A 30 4.44 -21.06 -14.17
C ASP A 30 5.49 -20.49 -15.14
N ILE A 31 5.10 -19.55 -16.00
CA ILE A 31 6.05 -18.89 -16.93
C ILE A 31 7.18 -18.15 -16.23
N PHE A 32 7.04 -17.82 -14.95
CA PHE A 32 8.07 -17.18 -14.13
C PHE A 32 8.86 -18.15 -13.27
N ASP A 33 8.49 -19.44 -13.23
CA ASP A 33 9.26 -20.46 -12.54
C ASP A 33 10.58 -20.69 -13.29
N VAL A 34 11.69 -20.78 -12.53
CA VAL A 34 13.02 -21.05 -13.09
C VAL A 34 13.03 -22.36 -13.88
N SER A 35 12.29 -23.38 -13.44
CA SER A 35 12.25 -24.71 -14.05
C SER A 35 11.34 -24.78 -15.28
N SER A 36 10.53 -23.74 -15.57
CA SER A 36 9.53 -23.80 -16.62
C SER A 36 10.08 -23.78 -18.05
N SER A 37 11.33 -23.32 -18.23
CA SER A 37 11.98 -23.30 -19.53
C SER A 37 13.51 -23.25 -19.43
N ILE A 38 14.19 -23.72 -20.47
CA ILE A 38 15.66 -23.65 -20.59
C ILE A 38 16.13 -22.18 -20.51
N THR A 39 15.39 -21.25 -21.13
CA THR A 39 15.75 -19.82 -21.09
C THR A 39 15.63 -19.24 -19.68
N ASN A 40 14.62 -19.63 -18.89
CA ASN A 40 14.49 -19.23 -17.50
C ASN A 40 15.63 -19.79 -16.66
N TYR A 41 15.96 -21.05 -16.85
CA TYR A 41 17.07 -21.70 -16.14
C TYR A 41 18.40 -20.99 -16.43
N LEU A 42 18.73 -20.75 -17.71
CA LEU A 42 19.95 -20.02 -18.09
C LEU A 42 19.96 -18.59 -17.56
N ALA A 43 18.84 -17.87 -17.63
CA ALA A 43 18.74 -16.53 -17.05
C ALA A 43 18.99 -16.54 -15.54
N SER A 44 18.53 -17.56 -14.82
CA SER A 44 18.76 -17.69 -13.39
C SER A 44 20.23 -17.95 -13.02
N LEU A 45 21.00 -18.55 -13.92
CA LEU A 45 22.44 -18.78 -13.70
C LEU A 45 23.27 -17.53 -13.97
N LEU A 46 22.92 -16.78 -15.03
CA LEU A 46 23.70 -15.64 -15.50
C LEU A 46 23.33 -14.34 -14.77
N TYR A 47 22.08 -14.22 -14.33
CA TYR A 47 21.52 -13.00 -13.72
C TYR A 47 20.80 -13.31 -12.40
N PRO A 48 21.51 -13.66 -11.33
CA PRO A 48 20.92 -14.11 -10.07
C PRO A 48 20.09 -13.03 -9.35
N ASN A 49 20.30 -11.74 -9.63
CA ASN A 49 19.51 -10.62 -9.11
C ASN A 49 18.03 -10.66 -9.53
N TRP A 50 17.69 -11.39 -10.61
CA TRP A 50 16.32 -11.59 -11.07
C TRP A 50 15.57 -12.71 -10.35
N ILE A 51 16.23 -13.43 -9.42
CA ILE A 51 15.65 -14.54 -8.68
C ILE A 51 15.04 -14.07 -7.38
N ASN A 52 13.89 -14.63 -7.05
CA ASN A 52 13.30 -14.60 -5.71
C ASN A 52 12.86 -15.99 -5.28
N PHE A 53 12.98 -16.28 -3.98
CA PHE A 53 12.50 -17.51 -3.37
C PHE A 53 11.22 -17.21 -2.59
N TYR A 54 10.12 -17.86 -2.97
CA TYR A 54 8.85 -17.65 -2.32
C TYR A 54 8.04 -18.94 -2.23
N LYS A 55 7.55 -19.30 -1.04
CA LYS A 55 6.74 -20.50 -0.79
C LYS A 55 7.32 -21.78 -1.45
N GLY A 56 8.65 -21.96 -1.36
CA GLY A 56 9.35 -23.12 -1.93
C GLY A 56 9.60 -23.09 -3.44
N LYS A 57 9.14 -22.07 -4.15
CA LYS A 57 9.44 -21.87 -5.58
C LYS A 57 10.61 -20.90 -5.78
N LYS A 58 11.41 -21.17 -6.81
CA LYS A 58 12.47 -20.29 -7.31
C LYS A 58 11.93 -19.57 -8.55
N MET A 59 11.70 -18.28 -8.44
CA MET A 59 10.96 -17.50 -9.44
C MET A 59 11.80 -16.39 -10.02
N LEU A 60 11.54 -16.05 -11.28
CA LEU A 60 12.07 -14.88 -11.97
C LEU A 60 11.03 -13.76 -12.01
N ARG A 61 11.50 -12.52 -11.94
CA ARG A 61 10.63 -11.33 -12.05
C ARG A 61 10.00 -11.18 -13.44
N LEU A 62 10.72 -11.63 -14.48
CA LEU A 62 10.31 -11.67 -15.88
C LEU A 62 10.69 -13.02 -16.48
N THR A 63 10.19 -13.33 -17.66
CA THR A 63 10.62 -14.55 -18.37
C THR A 63 12.09 -14.45 -18.79
N GLY A 64 12.79 -15.59 -18.89
CA GLY A 64 14.21 -15.60 -19.24
C GLY A 64 14.52 -14.86 -20.55
N LYS A 65 13.63 -14.98 -21.57
CA LYS A 65 13.80 -14.22 -22.83
C LYS A 65 13.76 -12.71 -22.62
N GLN A 66 12.86 -12.22 -21.78
CA GLN A 66 12.77 -10.79 -21.45
C GLN A 66 13.98 -10.32 -20.65
N ILE A 67 14.47 -11.14 -19.71
CA ILE A 67 15.67 -10.83 -18.95
C ILE A 67 16.87 -10.70 -19.87
N PHE A 68 17.12 -11.69 -20.74
CA PHE A 68 18.20 -11.62 -21.73
C PHE A 68 18.13 -10.38 -22.60
N PHE A 69 16.92 -10.02 -23.06
CA PHE A 69 16.74 -8.81 -23.87
C PHE A 69 17.12 -7.55 -23.08
N LEU A 70 16.62 -7.41 -21.85
CA LEU A 70 16.89 -6.22 -21.03
C LEU A 70 18.37 -6.10 -20.66
N GLU A 71 19.00 -7.20 -20.26
CA GLU A 71 20.43 -7.25 -19.91
C GLU A 71 21.32 -6.93 -21.11
N LEU A 72 21.02 -7.53 -22.29
CA LEU A 72 21.77 -7.27 -23.51
C LEU A 72 21.67 -5.82 -23.98
N MET A 73 20.50 -5.23 -23.80
CA MET A 73 20.24 -3.82 -24.20
C MET A 73 20.71 -2.80 -23.15
N GLY A 74 21.23 -3.23 -22.00
CA GLY A 74 21.59 -2.34 -20.90
C GLY A 74 20.38 -1.65 -20.28
N LEU A 75 19.20 -2.28 -20.33
CA LEU A 75 17.93 -1.76 -19.81
C LEU A 75 17.48 -2.51 -18.54
N ALA A 76 18.28 -3.44 -18.05
CA ALA A 76 18.01 -4.20 -16.85
C ALA A 76 18.09 -3.31 -15.61
N PRO A 77 17.06 -3.28 -14.74
CA PRO A 77 17.14 -2.55 -13.48
C PRO A 77 18.10 -3.23 -12.51
N GLU A 78 18.80 -2.45 -11.71
CA GLU A 78 19.76 -2.96 -10.71
C GLU A 78 19.09 -3.87 -9.68
N HIS A 79 17.85 -3.52 -9.27
CA HIS A 79 17.05 -4.25 -8.28
C HIS A 79 15.70 -4.70 -8.85
N PRO A 80 15.64 -5.77 -9.66
CA PRO A 80 14.42 -6.16 -10.38
C PRO A 80 13.18 -6.39 -9.52
N TRP A 81 13.36 -6.75 -8.25
CA TRP A 81 12.28 -7.08 -7.33
C TRP A 81 11.78 -5.90 -6.49
N LEU A 82 12.45 -4.76 -6.54
CA LEU A 82 11.96 -3.56 -5.87
C LEU A 82 10.77 -2.95 -6.60
N PRO A 83 9.72 -2.52 -5.89
CA PRO A 83 8.70 -1.66 -6.47
C PRO A 83 9.32 -0.33 -6.89
N ASN A 84 8.75 0.29 -7.92
CA ASN A 84 9.24 1.55 -8.49
C ASN A 84 10.69 1.50 -8.99
N ASN A 85 11.18 0.29 -9.27
CA ASN A 85 12.53 0.08 -9.74
C ASN A 85 12.63 0.37 -11.23
N SER A 86 13.07 1.55 -11.56
CA SER A 86 13.42 1.97 -12.92
C SER A 86 14.58 2.94 -12.88
N PHE A 87 15.18 3.21 -14.03
CA PHE A 87 16.20 4.26 -14.16
C PHE A 87 15.59 5.65 -13.95
N VAL A 88 15.37 6.02 -12.69
CA VAL A 88 14.76 7.28 -12.31
C VAL A 88 15.79 8.21 -11.68
N THR A 89 15.61 9.50 -11.88
CA THR A 89 16.43 10.50 -11.22
C THR A 89 16.09 10.60 -9.75
N LYS A 90 14.80 10.60 -9.41
CA LYS A 90 14.29 10.67 -8.04
C LYS A 90 13.02 9.85 -7.83
N ILE A 91 12.84 9.41 -6.58
CA ILE A 91 11.57 8.87 -6.06
C ILE A 91 11.10 9.79 -4.94
N ALA A 92 9.85 10.26 -5.02
CA ALA A 92 9.18 11.02 -3.98
C ALA A 92 8.62 10.04 -2.92
N VAL A 93 9.38 9.79 -1.86
CA VAL A 93 9.04 8.79 -0.85
C VAL A 93 8.02 9.35 0.12
N GLU A 94 6.96 8.57 0.39
CA GLU A 94 5.79 9.00 1.14
C GLU A 94 5.97 9.00 2.67
N SER A 95 6.94 8.24 3.21
CA SER A 95 7.10 8.09 4.66
C SER A 95 8.51 7.64 5.05
N GLU A 96 8.90 7.84 6.30
CA GLU A 96 10.18 7.35 6.83
C GLU A 96 10.24 5.81 6.81
N LYS A 97 9.13 5.13 7.03
CA LYS A 97 9.05 3.67 6.96
C LYS A 97 9.42 3.17 5.56
N MET A 98 8.85 3.79 4.51
CA MET A 98 9.19 3.44 3.13
C MET A 98 10.60 3.90 2.74
N PHE A 99 11.06 5.02 3.24
CA PHE A 99 12.44 5.46 3.03
C PHE A 99 13.43 4.42 3.59
N SER A 100 13.21 3.97 4.82
CA SER A 100 14.01 2.91 5.46
C SER A 100 13.90 1.58 4.70
N TYR A 101 12.71 1.25 4.17
CA TYR A 101 12.52 0.06 3.35
C TYR A 101 13.40 0.10 2.08
N TYR A 102 13.38 1.21 1.32
CA TYR A 102 14.25 1.37 0.15
C TYR A 102 15.73 1.29 0.52
N GLN A 103 16.14 1.88 1.65
CA GLN A 103 17.52 1.79 2.14
C GLN A 103 17.91 0.34 2.48
N SER A 104 17.04 -0.42 3.16
CA SER A 104 17.31 -1.82 3.51
C SER A 104 17.47 -2.70 2.29
N MET A 105 16.82 -2.34 1.19
CA MET A 105 16.94 -2.99 -0.11
C MET A 105 18.13 -2.46 -0.95
N LYS A 106 19.00 -1.65 -0.35
CA LYS A 106 20.19 -1.04 -0.98
C LYS A 106 19.87 -0.10 -2.15
N PHE A 107 18.70 0.49 -2.17
CA PHE A 107 18.37 1.50 -3.19
C PHE A 107 19.24 2.75 -2.98
N PRO A 108 19.75 3.39 -4.05
CA PRO A 108 20.62 4.55 -3.93
C PRO A 108 19.95 5.71 -3.19
N VAL A 109 20.46 6.07 -2.01
CA VAL A 109 19.88 7.10 -1.13
C VAL A 109 19.74 8.45 -1.83
N HIS A 110 20.71 8.79 -2.71
CA HIS A 110 20.67 10.06 -3.46
C HIS A 110 19.48 10.16 -4.42
N GLN A 111 18.85 9.05 -4.80
CA GLN A 111 17.63 9.03 -5.62
C GLN A 111 16.35 9.14 -4.78
N LEU A 112 16.43 8.99 -3.46
CA LEU A 112 15.28 9.08 -2.57
C LEU A 112 15.07 10.52 -2.10
N SER A 113 13.83 10.97 -2.07
CA SER A 113 13.44 12.26 -1.49
C SER A 113 12.20 12.06 -0.62
N LEU A 114 12.32 12.26 0.67
CA LEU A 114 11.22 12.16 1.61
C LEU A 114 10.28 13.36 1.42
N THR A 115 9.13 13.15 0.81
CA THR A 115 8.19 14.24 0.45
C THR A 115 6.86 14.16 1.19
N GLY A 116 6.50 12.99 1.70
CA GLY A 116 5.12 12.68 2.02
C GLY A 116 4.34 12.29 0.77
N SER A 117 3.12 11.85 0.95
CA SER A 117 2.19 11.46 -0.13
C SER A 117 1.17 12.57 -0.39
N LEU A 118 0.71 12.71 -1.64
CA LEU A 118 -0.42 13.60 -1.95
C LEU A 118 -1.68 13.23 -1.17
N SER A 119 -1.88 11.95 -0.90
CA SER A 119 -3.01 11.47 -0.06
C SER A 119 -2.87 11.89 1.41
N ASP A 120 -1.67 12.18 1.89
CA ASP A 120 -1.47 12.69 3.25
C ASP A 120 -2.00 14.12 3.41
N ASP A 121 -1.83 14.98 2.39
CA ASP A 121 -2.41 16.33 2.40
C ASP A 121 -3.94 16.27 2.39
N ILE A 122 -4.53 15.35 1.60
CA ILE A 122 -6.00 15.12 1.61
C ILE A 122 -6.45 14.60 2.98
N LEU A 123 -5.67 13.72 3.62
CA LEU A 123 -5.97 13.21 4.95
C LEU A 123 -5.93 14.30 6.02
N VAL A 124 -4.98 15.25 5.92
CA VAL A 124 -4.88 16.43 6.79
C VAL A 124 -6.10 17.33 6.62
N GLU A 125 -6.47 17.66 5.37
CA GLU A 125 -7.65 18.47 5.06
C GLU A 125 -8.93 17.82 5.60
N ALA A 126 -9.12 16.53 5.32
CA ALA A 126 -10.26 15.77 5.84
C ALA A 126 -10.26 15.72 7.38
N THR A 127 -9.08 15.63 8.02
CA THR A 127 -8.97 15.62 9.48
C THR A 127 -9.37 16.96 10.08
N THR A 128 -9.00 18.08 9.45
CA THR A 128 -9.38 19.42 9.89
C THR A 128 -10.91 19.58 9.90
N ASN A 129 -11.61 18.97 8.96
CA ASN A 129 -13.06 18.98 8.83
C ASN A 129 -13.73 17.74 9.45
N GLY A 130 -12.99 16.96 10.25
CA GLY A 130 -13.37 15.61 10.66
C GLY A 130 -14.70 15.52 11.40
N GLN A 131 -15.02 16.47 12.28
CA GLN A 131 -16.31 16.49 12.99
C GLN A 131 -17.50 16.72 12.06
N GLU A 132 -17.35 17.64 11.11
CA GLU A 132 -18.40 17.92 10.12
C GLU A 132 -18.61 16.72 9.19
N ILE A 133 -17.49 16.10 8.74
CA ILE A 133 -17.51 14.89 7.92
C ILE A 133 -18.19 13.75 8.67
N LYS A 134 -17.81 13.51 9.93
CA LYS A 134 -18.45 12.50 10.79
C LYS A 134 -19.95 12.71 10.90
N LYS A 135 -20.36 13.95 11.20
CA LYS A 135 -21.79 14.30 11.32
C LYS A 135 -22.56 14.02 10.02
N LYS A 136 -22.02 14.41 8.86
CA LYS A 136 -22.64 14.16 7.55
C LYS A 136 -22.77 12.66 7.25
N ILE A 137 -21.70 11.88 7.50
CA ILE A 137 -21.71 10.42 7.30
C ILE A 137 -22.71 9.76 8.23
N CYS A 138 -22.70 10.09 9.52
CA CYS A 138 -23.64 9.55 10.50
C CYS A 138 -25.09 9.88 10.13
N GLN A 139 -25.38 11.12 9.73
CA GLN A 139 -26.72 11.51 9.28
C GLN A 139 -27.17 10.71 8.04
N LYS A 140 -26.31 10.59 7.03
CA LYS A 140 -26.58 9.83 5.80
C LYS A 140 -26.87 8.36 6.07
N MET A 141 -26.16 7.77 7.02
CA MET A 141 -26.23 6.35 7.36
C MET A 141 -27.16 6.05 8.55
N ASN A 142 -27.81 7.06 9.11
CA ASN A 142 -28.64 6.96 10.31
C ASN A 142 -27.88 6.33 11.49
N LEU A 143 -26.63 6.80 11.72
CA LEU A 143 -25.79 6.39 12.83
C LEU A 143 -25.75 7.47 13.91
N ASP A 144 -25.46 7.05 15.13
CA ASP A 144 -25.25 7.96 16.26
C ASP A 144 -23.84 8.61 16.16
N PRO A 145 -23.71 9.94 16.01
CA PRO A 145 -22.44 10.61 15.88
C PRO A 145 -21.59 10.59 17.16
N GLU A 146 -22.22 10.36 18.33
CA GLU A 146 -21.52 10.29 19.61
C GLU A 146 -20.82 8.94 19.84
N LYS A 147 -21.24 7.91 19.11
CA LYS A 147 -20.60 6.60 19.21
C LYS A 147 -19.27 6.56 18.46
N PRO A 148 -18.29 5.79 18.98
CA PRO A 148 -17.09 5.48 18.23
C PRO A 148 -17.45 4.65 16.98
N ILE A 149 -16.67 4.87 15.90
CA ILE A 149 -16.89 4.20 14.61
C ILE A 149 -15.85 3.11 14.41
N LEU A 150 -16.34 1.89 14.15
CA LEU A 150 -15.55 0.79 13.62
C LEU A 150 -15.68 0.80 12.09
N LEU A 151 -14.60 1.11 11.39
CA LEU A 151 -14.55 1.07 9.93
C LEU A 151 -13.92 -0.24 9.46
N CYS A 152 -14.68 -1.01 8.70
CA CYS A 152 -14.22 -2.24 8.08
C CYS A 152 -13.97 -2.02 6.58
N ALA A 153 -12.70 -1.99 6.16
CA ALA A 153 -12.31 -2.11 4.76
C ALA A 153 -12.48 -3.56 4.33
N TRP A 154 -13.60 -3.85 3.65
CA TRP A 154 -14.04 -5.19 3.33
C TRP A 154 -13.08 -5.90 2.37
N PRO A 155 -12.71 -7.17 2.62
CA PRO A 155 -11.81 -7.92 1.75
C PRO A 155 -12.41 -8.11 0.35
N THR A 156 -11.54 -8.12 -0.67
CA THR A 156 -11.91 -8.53 -2.02
C THR A 156 -11.96 -10.04 -2.14
N ASP A 157 -12.71 -10.56 -3.11
CA ASP A 157 -12.68 -11.98 -3.44
C ASP A 157 -11.34 -12.34 -4.10
N GLN A 158 -10.53 -13.13 -3.39
CA GLN A 158 -9.26 -13.66 -3.88
C GLN A 158 -9.27 -15.19 -3.93
N PHE A 159 -10.43 -15.83 -3.69
CA PHE A 159 -10.55 -17.27 -3.80
C PHE A 159 -10.37 -17.72 -5.24
N GLY A 160 -9.51 -18.71 -5.45
CA GLY A 160 -9.17 -19.27 -6.73
C GLY A 160 -8.17 -20.41 -6.57
N SER A 161 -7.51 -20.81 -7.66
CA SER A 161 -6.51 -21.89 -7.65
C SER A 161 -5.29 -21.64 -6.76
N ARG A 162 -5.10 -20.39 -6.34
CA ARG A 162 -3.98 -19.93 -5.50
C ARG A 162 -3.95 -20.53 -4.11
N PHE A 163 -5.12 -20.77 -3.53
CA PHE A 163 -5.27 -20.97 -2.11
C PHE A 163 -5.88 -22.34 -1.83
N VAL A 164 -5.01 -23.33 -1.79
CA VAL A 164 -5.42 -24.75 -1.64
C VAL A 164 -5.80 -25.10 -0.20
N SER A 165 -5.41 -24.29 0.79
CA SER A 165 -5.63 -24.58 2.23
C SER A 165 -5.96 -23.35 3.07
N LEU A 166 -6.91 -22.54 2.61
CA LEU A 166 -7.46 -21.46 3.44
C LEU A 166 -8.42 -22.00 4.48
N GLU A 167 -8.59 -21.28 5.58
CA GLU A 167 -9.52 -21.58 6.65
C GLU A 167 -10.98 -21.66 6.16
N PHE A 168 -11.34 -20.83 5.17
CA PHE A 168 -12.64 -20.83 4.52
C PHE A 168 -12.57 -21.47 3.12
N LYS A 169 -13.60 -22.20 2.74
CA LYS A 169 -13.67 -22.88 1.43
C LYS A 169 -13.95 -21.94 0.26
N ASN A 170 -14.57 -20.80 0.52
CA ASN A 170 -14.94 -19.81 -0.49
C ASN A 170 -15.19 -18.43 0.13
N TYR A 171 -15.29 -17.42 -0.74
CA TYR A 171 -15.50 -16.04 -0.35
C TYR A 171 -16.80 -15.83 0.46
N GLU A 172 -17.87 -16.53 0.12
CA GLU A 172 -19.15 -16.40 0.84
C GLU A 172 -19.03 -16.85 2.30
N GLN A 173 -18.34 -17.95 2.57
CA GLN A 173 -18.10 -18.41 3.94
C GLN A 173 -17.28 -17.41 4.75
N LEU A 174 -16.20 -16.87 4.17
CA LEU A 174 -15.41 -15.79 4.76
C LEU A 174 -16.29 -14.59 5.09
N CYS A 175 -17.07 -14.11 4.11
CA CYS A 175 -17.95 -12.96 4.29
C CYS A 175 -18.98 -13.17 5.39
N ARG A 176 -19.60 -14.34 5.47
CA ARG A 176 -20.58 -14.69 6.52
C ARG A 176 -19.96 -14.73 7.90
N ALA A 177 -18.77 -15.32 8.05
CA ALA A 177 -18.06 -15.36 9.31
C ALA A 177 -17.67 -13.96 9.78
N TRP A 178 -17.13 -13.16 8.89
CA TRP A 178 -16.75 -11.77 9.18
C TRP A 178 -17.97 -10.91 9.52
N ALA A 179 -19.04 -10.99 8.71
CA ALA A 179 -20.30 -10.31 8.97
C ALA A 179 -20.90 -10.65 10.34
N LYS A 180 -20.81 -11.93 10.77
CA LYS A 180 -21.28 -12.34 12.10
C LYS A 180 -20.55 -11.58 13.21
N CYS A 181 -19.22 -11.46 13.15
CA CYS A 181 -18.46 -10.70 14.15
C CYS A 181 -18.88 -9.22 14.18
N LEU A 182 -19.02 -8.60 13.01
CA LEU A 182 -19.44 -7.19 12.94
C LEU A 182 -20.87 -6.99 13.45
N LYS A 183 -21.77 -7.96 13.21
CA LYS A 183 -23.15 -7.92 13.71
C LYS A 183 -23.21 -8.03 15.23
N GLU A 184 -22.34 -8.82 15.83
CA GLU A 184 -22.25 -8.91 17.29
C GLU A 184 -21.81 -7.57 17.91
N ILE A 185 -20.80 -6.92 17.32
CA ILE A 185 -20.33 -5.58 17.75
C ILE A 185 -21.45 -4.53 17.61
N GLU A 186 -22.14 -4.55 16.48
CA GLU A 186 -23.27 -3.61 16.23
C GLU A 186 -24.38 -3.81 17.26
N ARG A 187 -24.76 -5.07 17.55
CA ARG A 187 -25.80 -5.39 18.55
C ARG A 187 -25.44 -4.95 19.97
N GLU A 188 -24.17 -4.97 20.35
CA GLU A 188 -23.73 -4.45 21.65
C GLU A 188 -23.93 -2.93 21.76
N GLY A 189 -24.05 -2.24 20.63
CA GLY A 189 -24.39 -0.83 20.57
C GLY A 189 -23.31 0.12 21.05
N LYS A 190 -22.09 -0.37 21.34
CA LYS A 190 -20.96 0.45 21.76
C LYS A 190 -20.26 1.14 20.59
N TYR A 191 -20.29 0.54 19.41
CA TYR A 191 -19.70 1.06 18.17
C TYR A 191 -20.75 1.21 17.08
N SER A 192 -20.62 2.26 16.27
CA SER A 192 -21.26 2.34 14.96
C SER A 192 -20.38 1.62 13.95
N VAL A 193 -20.92 0.63 13.24
CA VAL A 193 -20.17 -0.13 12.22
C VAL A 193 -20.34 0.50 10.86
N ILE A 194 -19.25 0.70 10.12
CA ILE A 194 -19.25 1.12 8.71
C ILE A 194 -18.48 0.09 7.90
N ILE A 195 -19.08 -0.41 6.82
CA ILE A 195 -18.47 -1.36 5.90
C ILE A 195 -18.13 -0.63 4.60
N ARG A 196 -16.84 -0.58 4.26
CA ARG A 196 -16.36 0.04 3.02
C ARG A 196 -15.85 -1.04 2.06
N PRO A 197 -16.66 -1.42 1.05
CA PRO A 197 -16.22 -2.37 0.04
C PRO A 197 -15.09 -1.79 -0.84
N HIS A 198 -14.19 -2.66 -1.27
CA HIS A 198 -13.18 -2.28 -2.27
C HIS A 198 -13.88 -1.95 -3.61
N PRO A 199 -13.35 -1.02 -4.43
CA PRO A 199 -13.95 -0.64 -5.71
C PRO A 199 -14.24 -1.81 -6.67
N VAL A 200 -13.42 -2.86 -6.66
CA VAL A 200 -13.60 -4.06 -7.50
C VAL A 200 -14.57 -5.09 -6.91
N THR A 201 -15.06 -4.90 -5.68
CA THR A 201 -15.99 -5.84 -5.05
C THR A 201 -17.33 -5.88 -5.81
N ASN A 202 -17.84 -7.09 -6.08
CA ASN A 202 -19.17 -7.27 -6.65
C ASN A 202 -20.24 -6.82 -5.62
N LYS A 203 -20.84 -5.66 -5.90
CA LYS A 203 -21.80 -5.01 -4.99
C LYS A 203 -23.07 -5.81 -4.76
N GLU A 204 -23.53 -6.56 -5.78
CA GLU A 204 -24.75 -7.36 -5.70
C GLU A 204 -24.57 -8.57 -4.80
N ILE A 205 -23.45 -9.31 -5.01
CA ILE A 205 -23.11 -10.48 -4.19
C ILE A 205 -22.91 -10.05 -2.75
N LEU A 206 -22.09 -9.02 -2.51
CA LEU A 206 -21.86 -8.51 -1.15
C LEU A 206 -23.16 -8.02 -0.51
N GLY A 207 -23.96 -7.23 -1.22
CA GLY A 207 -25.23 -6.72 -0.73
C GLY A 207 -26.22 -7.82 -0.35
N LYS A 208 -26.22 -8.95 -1.10
CA LYS A 208 -27.02 -10.14 -0.76
C LYS A 208 -26.55 -10.80 0.52
N ILE A 209 -25.21 -11.03 0.66
CA ILE A 209 -24.64 -11.67 1.84
C ILE A 209 -24.86 -10.80 3.08
N LEU A 210 -24.54 -9.51 3.03
CA LEU A 210 -24.73 -8.60 4.15
C LEU A 210 -26.19 -8.35 4.47
N GLY A 211 -27.09 -8.39 3.48
CA GLY A 211 -28.55 -8.33 3.71
C GLY A 211 -29.08 -9.51 4.53
N GLN A 212 -28.53 -10.72 4.32
CA GLN A 212 -28.88 -11.90 5.11
C GLN A 212 -28.33 -11.86 6.56
N CYS A 213 -27.38 -10.96 6.82
CA CYS A 213 -26.78 -10.73 8.13
C CYS A 213 -27.28 -9.43 8.79
N ASP A 214 -28.29 -8.74 8.23
CA ASP A 214 -28.81 -7.45 8.68
C ASP A 214 -27.74 -6.35 8.78
N LEU A 215 -26.78 -6.33 7.83
CA LEU A 215 -25.67 -5.38 7.78
C LEU A 215 -25.64 -4.53 6.50
N LYS A 216 -26.60 -4.74 5.58
CA LYS A 216 -26.61 -4.03 4.28
C LYS A 216 -26.69 -2.52 4.43
N GLN A 217 -27.40 -2.02 5.45
CA GLN A 217 -27.55 -0.62 5.76
C GLN A 217 -26.27 0.07 6.22
N PHE A 218 -25.26 -0.69 6.62
CA PHE A 218 -23.96 -0.18 7.09
C PHE A 218 -22.90 -0.10 5.98
N ILE A 219 -23.29 -0.39 4.73
CA ILE A 219 -22.39 -0.26 3.58
C ILE A 219 -22.26 1.22 3.20
N SER A 220 -21.03 1.73 3.18
CA SER A 220 -20.72 3.06 2.66
C SER A 220 -19.83 2.96 1.41
N TYR A 221 -20.11 3.82 0.43
CA TYR A 221 -19.28 4.03 -0.77
C TYR A 221 -18.64 5.42 -0.74
N ASP A 222 -18.67 6.10 0.38
CA ASP A 222 -18.01 7.38 0.57
C ASP A 222 -16.48 7.24 0.45
N ASP A 223 -15.79 8.35 0.29
CA ASP A 223 -14.35 8.36 0.14
C ASP A 223 -13.67 7.71 1.36
N THR A 224 -12.69 6.84 1.11
CA THR A 224 -12.04 6.04 2.16
C THR A 224 -11.25 6.92 3.13
N ILE A 225 -10.63 8.01 2.67
CA ILE A 225 -9.90 8.94 3.53
C ILE A 225 -10.88 9.64 4.48
N GLN A 226 -12.03 10.10 3.97
CA GLN A 226 -13.07 10.70 4.81
C GLN A 226 -13.58 9.72 5.86
N LEU A 227 -13.83 8.47 5.51
CA LEU A 227 -14.25 7.44 6.46
C LEU A 227 -13.18 7.17 7.53
N ILE A 228 -11.90 7.08 7.14
CA ILE A 228 -10.77 6.88 8.07
C ILE A 228 -10.64 8.07 9.02
N THR A 229 -10.90 9.30 8.58
CA THR A 229 -10.83 10.45 9.49
C THR A 229 -11.87 10.41 10.60
N CYS A 230 -12.94 9.68 10.41
CA CYS A 230 -14.05 9.55 11.35
C CYS A 230 -13.99 8.30 12.21
N CYS A 231 -13.14 7.31 11.87
CA CYS A 231 -13.13 6.04 12.57
C CYS A 231 -12.23 6.05 13.81
N ASP A 232 -12.60 5.23 14.78
CA ASP A 232 -11.88 5.02 16.02
C ASP A 232 -11.13 3.68 16.01
N LEU A 233 -11.64 2.68 15.30
CA LEU A 233 -11.00 1.38 15.10
C LEU A 233 -11.09 1.00 13.62
N PHE A 234 -9.96 0.62 13.02
CA PHE A 234 -9.87 0.23 11.62
C PHE A 234 -9.63 -1.26 11.46
N VAL A 235 -10.39 -1.92 10.59
CA VAL A 235 -10.26 -3.35 10.29
C VAL A 235 -10.09 -3.54 8.80
N ALA A 236 -9.06 -4.28 8.39
CA ALA A 236 -8.80 -4.54 6.98
C ALA A 236 -8.15 -5.91 6.75
N CYS A 237 -8.18 -6.39 5.50
CA CYS A 237 -7.40 -7.52 5.04
C CYS A 237 -6.30 -7.00 4.11
N VAL A 238 -5.07 -6.93 4.62
CA VAL A 238 -3.84 -6.59 3.86
C VAL A 238 -4.07 -5.43 2.86
N SER A 239 -4.62 -4.34 3.34
CA SER A 239 -4.97 -3.19 2.50
C SER A 239 -3.97 -2.06 2.66
N SER A 240 -3.59 -1.41 1.55
CA SER A 240 -2.75 -0.20 1.57
C SER A 240 -3.38 0.96 2.36
N THR A 241 -4.70 0.94 2.58
CA THR A 241 -5.41 1.93 3.41
C THR A 241 -5.05 1.83 4.89
N LEU A 242 -4.48 0.70 5.36
CA LEU A 242 -3.90 0.56 6.71
C LEU A 242 -2.87 1.66 6.99
N ARG A 243 -2.06 2.05 5.99
CA ARG A 243 -1.10 3.13 6.16
C ARG A 243 -1.75 4.43 6.65
N TRP A 244 -2.93 4.79 6.11
CA TRP A 244 -3.63 6.01 6.52
C TRP A 244 -4.14 5.93 7.96
N ALA A 245 -4.69 4.77 8.34
CA ALA A 245 -5.12 4.55 9.73
C ALA A 245 -3.92 4.63 10.69
N ILE A 246 -2.80 3.99 10.33
CA ILE A 246 -1.56 4.03 11.12
C ILE A 246 -1.03 5.45 11.22
N ALA A 247 -0.88 6.17 10.11
CA ALA A 247 -0.37 7.54 10.08
C ALA A 247 -1.24 8.50 10.90
N LYS A 248 -2.54 8.22 11.01
CA LYS A 248 -3.49 9.00 11.84
C LYS A 248 -3.49 8.58 13.31
N GLY A 249 -2.77 7.54 13.70
CA GLY A 249 -2.74 7.04 15.07
C GLY A 249 -3.98 6.27 15.48
N ILE A 250 -4.67 5.63 14.54
CA ILE A 250 -5.87 4.83 14.77
C ILE A 250 -5.49 3.37 14.94
N PRO A 251 -5.88 2.70 16.05
CA PRO A 251 -5.68 1.27 16.22
C PRO A 251 -6.26 0.49 15.04
N ALA A 252 -5.55 -0.54 14.59
CA ALA A 252 -5.99 -1.30 13.43
C ALA A 252 -5.83 -2.81 13.62
N ILE A 253 -6.74 -3.57 13.02
CA ILE A 253 -6.62 -5.02 12.88
C ILE A 253 -6.38 -5.33 11.41
N ASN A 254 -5.24 -5.96 11.12
CA ASN A 254 -4.91 -6.49 9.81
C ASN A 254 -5.11 -8.00 9.82
N TYR A 255 -6.26 -8.46 9.33
CA TYR A 255 -6.56 -9.88 9.22
C TYR A 255 -6.16 -10.42 7.86
N ASP A 256 -5.02 -11.12 7.80
CA ASP A 256 -4.53 -11.79 6.59
C ASP A 256 -5.28 -13.10 6.35
N CYS A 257 -6.56 -13.00 5.98
CA CYS A 257 -7.43 -14.14 5.73
C CYS A 257 -7.02 -14.97 4.49
N TYR A 258 -6.10 -14.46 3.68
CA TYR A 258 -5.55 -15.14 2.50
C TYR A 258 -4.14 -15.70 2.73
N GLN A 259 -3.61 -15.57 3.95
CA GLN A 259 -2.31 -16.08 4.33
C GLN A 259 -1.16 -15.64 3.41
N TYR A 260 -1.20 -14.38 2.97
CA TYR A 260 -0.10 -13.78 2.21
C TYR A 260 1.20 -13.73 3.02
N GLY A 261 1.09 -13.68 4.35
CA GLY A 261 2.22 -13.54 5.25
C GLY A 261 2.92 -12.19 5.13
N TYR A 262 2.18 -11.12 4.79
CA TYR A 262 2.74 -9.78 4.75
C TYR A 262 3.05 -9.27 6.16
N THR A 263 4.27 -8.76 6.33
CA THR A 263 4.74 -8.14 7.57
C THR A 263 4.91 -6.62 7.41
N ASP A 264 4.39 -6.06 6.32
CA ASP A 264 4.69 -4.69 5.90
C ASP A 264 4.00 -3.65 6.79
N PHE A 265 2.91 -4.02 7.47
CA PHE A 265 2.19 -3.16 8.41
C PHE A 265 2.55 -3.50 9.87
N ASP A 266 3.86 -3.62 10.15
CA ASP A 266 4.38 -3.83 11.50
C ASP A 266 4.48 -2.50 12.25
N ALA A 267 3.38 -2.07 12.85
CA ALA A 267 3.26 -0.91 13.72
C ALA A 267 2.69 -1.32 15.08
N LYS A 268 3.13 -0.68 16.16
CA LYS A 268 2.82 -1.10 17.55
C LYS A 268 1.33 -1.18 17.88
N GLY A 269 0.48 -0.41 17.20
CA GLY A 269 -0.98 -0.41 17.39
C GLY A 269 -1.73 -1.18 16.30
N VAL A 270 -1.02 -1.96 15.46
CA VAL A 270 -1.61 -2.86 14.46
C VAL A 270 -1.54 -4.30 14.95
N PHE A 271 -2.68 -4.95 14.97
CA PHE A 271 -2.80 -6.36 15.31
C PHE A 271 -2.82 -7.18 14.02
N ASN A 272 -1.67 -7.76 13.67
CA ASN A 272 -1.54 -8.64 12.51
C ASN A 272 -1.95 -10.05 12.91
N VAL A 273 -3.06 -10.55 12.37
CA VAL A 273 -3.61 -11.88 12.63
C VAL A 273 -3.87 -12.61 11.31
N ASN A 274 -3.71 -13.92 11.30
CA ASN A 274 -3.80 -14.77 10.10
C ASN A 274 -4.80 -15.93 10.21
N ASP A 275 -5.55 -15.98 11.31
CA ASP A 275 -6.65 -16.92 11.51
C ASP A 275 -7.89 -16.22 12.08
N PHE A 276 -9.06 -16.79 11.81
CA PHE A 276 -10.33 -16.18 12.17
C PHE A 276 -10.57 -16.14 13.69
N LYS A 277 -10.08 -17.12 14.43
CA LYS A 277 -10.21 -17.16 15.89
C LYS A 277 -9.46 -16.00 16.53
N SER A 278 -8.21 -15.79 16.12
CA SER A 278 -7.40 -14.65 16.57
C SER A 278 -8.00 -13.32 16.16
N PHE A 279 -8.50 -13.22 14.92
CA PHE A 279 -9.21 -12.03 14.44
C PHE A 279 -10.41 -11.69 15.31
N SER A 280 -11.31 -12.66 15.55
CA SER A 280 -12.49 -12.46 16.37
C SER A 280 -12.14 -12.07 17.80
N ALA A 281 -11.13 -12.73 18.39
CA ALA A 281 -10.69 -12.45 19.75
C ALA A 281 -10.13 -11.03 19.92
N VAL A 282 -9.26 -10.59 19.00
CA VAL A 282 -8.69 -9.24 19.03
C VAL A 282 -9.77 -8.18 18.80
N LEU A 283 -10.67 -8.42 17.85
CA LEU A 283 -11.79 -7.51 17.58
C LEU A 283 -12.69 -7.34 18.82
N GLU A 284 -13.01 -8.44 19.48
CA GLU A 284 -13.79 -8.45 20.70
C GLU A 284 -13.05 -7.75 21.86
N GLU A 285 -11.76 -8.02 22.04
CA GLU A 285 -10.94 -7.39 23.07
C GLU A 285 -10.90 -5.86 22.88
N LEU A 286 -10.60 -5.37 21.68
CA LEU A 286 -10.50 -3.94 21.42
C LEU A 286 -11.85 -3.19 21.49
N THR A 287 -12.95 -3.88 21.25
CA THR A 287 -14.29 -3.26 21.32
C THR A 287 -14.93 -3.31 22.70
N ARG A 288 -14.51 -4.25 23.56
CA ARG A 288 -15.10 -4.44 24.90
C ARG A 288 -14.22 -3.93 26.02
N ASP A 289 -12.90 -4.03 25.89
CA ASP A 289 -11.93 -3.60 26.91
C ASP A 289 -11.35 -2.22 26.55
N ARG A 290 -11.82 -1.19 27.26
CA ARG A 290 -11.37 0.18 27.05
C ARG A 290 -9.87 0.35 27.33
N GLN A 291 -9.31 -0.34 28.33
CA GLN A 291 -7.89 -0.21 28.66
C GLN A 291 -7.02 -0.77 27.53
N LYS A 292 -7.40 -1.89 26.94
CA LYS A 292 -6.72 -2.47 25.79
C LYS A 292 -6.79 -1.55 24.56
N TYR A 293 -7.96 -1.01 24.30
CA TYR A 293 -8.14 -0.04 23.20
C TYR A 293 -7.28 1.22 23.39
N GLU A 294 -7.31 1.83 24.57
CA GLU A 294 -6.50 3.05 24.82
C GLU A 294 -4.99 2.74 24.75
N GLY A 295 -4.54 1.59 25.25
CA GLY A 295 -3.16 1.15 25.11
C GLY A 295 -2.75 0.96 23.63
N ALA A 296 -3.61 0.33 22.82
CA ALA A 296 -3.40 0.18 21.39
C ALA A 296 -3.33 1.54 20.67
N LYS A 297 -4.23 2.47 21.04
CA LYS A 297 -4.27 3.83 20.50
C LYS A 297 -3.00 4.61 20.83
N GLN A 298 -2.55 4.58 22.07
CA GLN A 298 -1.29 5.21 22.49
C GLN A 298 -0.10 4.65 21.70
N ASN A 299 0.03 3.33 21.64
CA ASN A 299 1.07 2.66 20.86
C ASN A 299 1.05 3.06 19.38
N GLN A 300 -0.15 3.21 18.79
CA GLN A 300 -0.29 3.64 17.40
C GLN A 300 0.12 5.08 17.20
N GLN A 301 -0.25 5.98 18.13
CA GLN A 301 0.12 7.40 18.09
C GLN A 301 1.64 7.61 18.18
N GLU A 302 2.34 6.81 18.99
CA GLU A 302 3.80 6.87 19.12
C GLU A 302 4.55 6.56 17.82
N CYS A 303 4.01 5.71 16.96
CA CYS A 303 4.67 5.32 15.70
C CYS A 303 4.07 5.97 14.45
N ALA A 304 3.00 6.76 14.58
CA ALA A 304 2.22 7.30 13.46
C ALA A 304 3.07 8.14 12.48
N SER A 305 3.97 8.99 13.01
CA SER A 305 4.81 9.88 12.20
C SER A 305 5.75 9.15 11.23
N ALA A 306 6.14 7.92 11.56
CA ALA A 306 6.97 7.11 10.66
C ALA A 306 6.21 6.61 9.42
N TRP A 307 4.88 6.62 9.46
CA TRP A 307 4.01 6.06 8.41
C TRP A 307 3.39 7.09 7.47
N GLY A 308 3.45 8.37 7.81
CA GLY A 308 2.96 9.46 6.97
C GLY A 308 3.41 10.81 7.48
N ILE A 309 3.50 11.79 6.59
CA ILE A 309 3.86 13.17 6.91
C ILE A 309 2.60 14.02 6.84
N LEU A 310 1.91 14.12 7.97
CA LEU A 310 0.61 14.80 8.07
C LEU A 310 0.75 16.28 8.43
N ASP A 311 1.48 17.05 7.61
CA ASP A 311 1.70 18.48 7.78
C ASP A 311 1.06 19.36 6.69
N GLY A 312 0.35 18.74 5.71
CA GLY A 312 -0.33 19.42 4.62
C GLY A 312 0.61 20.06 3.58
N ASN A 313 1.88 19.65 3.52
CA ASN A 313 2.88 20.25 2.62
C ASN A 313 3.52 19.24 1.65
N SER A 314 2.98 18.03 1.51
CA SER A 314 3.54 17.01 0.62
C SER A 314 3.51 17.46 -0.84
N GLN A 315 2.39 18.03 -1.28
CA GLN A 315 2.27 18.61 -2.62
C GLN A 315 3.33 19.68 -2.87
N LYS A 316 3.52 20.60 -1.92
CA LYS A 316 4.53 21.65 -2.03
C LYS A 316 5.96 21.10 -2.15
N ARG A 317 6.29 20.07 -1.35
CA ARG A 317 7.60 19.40 -1.42
C ARG A 317 7.80 18.70 -2.77
N ILE A 318 6.79 18.02 -3.29
CA ILE A 318 6.83 17.37 -4.62
C ILE A 318 7.02 18.40 -5.73
N VAL A 319 6.25 19.49 -5.72
CA VAL A 319 6.39 20.58 -6.71
C VAL A 319 7.79 21.21 -6.63
N ASN A 320 8.32 21.46 -5.44
CA ASN A 320 9.67 21.97 -5.27
C ASN A 320 10.74 21.00 -5.81
N LEU A 321 10.53 19.68 -5.63
CA LEU A 321 11.41 18.66 -6.18
C LEU A 321 11.39 18.66 -7.70
N ILE A 322 10.21 18.77 -8.32
CA ILE A 322 10.06 18.90 -9.78
C ILE A 322 10.80 20.13 -10.28
N ASN A 323 10.60 21.29 -9.66
CA ASN A 323 11.27 22.54 -10.07
C ASN A 323 12.79 22.44 -9.98
N LYS A 324 13.32 21.80 -8.93
CA LYS A 324 14.78 21.55 -8.81
C LYS A 324 15.31 20.65 -9.92
N LEU A 325 14.56 19.61 -10.29
CA LEU A 325 14.95 18.71 -11.37
C LEU A 325 14.98 19.44 -12.73
N VAL A 326 13.98 20.27 -13.02
CA VAL A 326 13.91 21.06 -14.24
C VAL A 326 15.05 22.11 -14.30
N GLN A 327 15.35 22.77 -13.18
CA GLN A 327 16.43 23.76 -13.12
C GLN A 327 17.82 23.14 -13.29
N SER A 328 18.04 21.93 -12.75
CA SER A 328 19.32 21.23 -12.92
C SER A 328 19.61 20.86 -14.38
N GLU A 329 18.58 20.62 -15.17
CA GLU A 329 18.71 20.39 -16.62
C GLU A 329 19.12 21.65 -17.38
N SER A 330 18.55 22.81 -17.04
CA SER A 330 18.87 24.08 -17.70
C SER A 330 20.33 24.50 -17.48
N VAL A 331 20.93 24.14 -16.35
CA VAL A 331 22.36 24.41 -16.06
C VAL A 331 23.27 23.49 -16.87
N ILE A 332 22.94 22.20 -16.98
CA ILE A 332 23.72 21.25 -17.80
C ILE A 332 23.69 21.60 -19.29
N ASP A 333 22.51 22.02 -19.78
CA ASP A 333 22.38 22.46 -21.20
C ASP A 333 23.16 23.74 -21.50
N ILE A 334 23.26 24.67 -20.56
CA ILE A 334 24.05 25.89 -20.70
C ILE A 334 25.54 25.56 -20.66
N GLU A 335 26.00 24.70 -19.81
CA GLU A 335 27.40 24.27 -19.74
C GLU A 335 27.80 23.50 -21.01
N ASN A 336 26.98 22.58 -21.50
CA ASN A 336 27.25 21.81 -22.72
C ASN A 336 27.24 22.72 -23.95
N LYS A 337 26.32 23.69 -24.08
CA LYS A 337 26.34 24.67 -25.17
C LYS A 337 27.56 25.59 -25.12
N ASN A 338 28.04 25.94 -23.94
CA ASN A 338 29.25 26.71 -23.79
C ASN A 338 30.52 25.91 -24.11
N TYR A 339 30.53 24.60 -23.87
CA TYR A 339 31.61 23.68 -24.26
C TYR A 339 31.68 23.55 -25.78
N ASP A 340 30.56 23.35 -26.48
CA ASP A 340 30.49 23.24 -27.92
C ASP A 340 30.90 24.55 -28.63
N LEU A 341 30.52 25.72 -28.09
CA LEU A 341 30.91 27.02 -28.58
C LEU A 341 32.42 27.33 -28.41
N ASN A 342 33.03 26.77 -27.35
CA ASN A 342 34.47 26.90 -27.12
C ASN A 342 35.32 25.96 -28.01
N ILE A 343 34.79 24.80 -28.38
CA ILE A 343 35.45 23.89 -29.33
C ILE A 343 35.43 24.47 -30.73
N LEU A 344 34.32 25.10 -31.17
CA LEU A 344 34.22 25.74 -32.47
C LEU A 344 35.08 27.01 -32.61
N LYS A 345 35.38 27.73 -31.53
CA LYS A 345 36.29 28.88 -31.52
C LYS A 345 37.78 28.51 -31.54
N ASN A 346 38.13 27.30 -31.15
CA ASN A 346 39.54 26.82 -31.14
C ASN A 346 39.91 26.00 -32.38
N SER A 347 38.98 25.80 -33.33
CA SER A 347 39.25 25.13 -34.61
C SER A 347 39.58 26.10 -35.80
N ASP A 348 39.62 27.40 -35.54
CA ASP A 348 39.94 28.43 -36.52
C ASP A 348 41.30 29.12 -36.25
N VAL A 349 42.28 28.39 -35.67
CA VAL A 349 43.67 28.89 -35.56
C VAL A 349 44.63 27.93 -36.24
#